data_06d7dca8383c876b6e32b39760d354fd
#
_entry.id   06d7dca8383c876b6e32b39760d354fd
#
_cell.length_a   1.000
_cell.length_b   1.000
_cell.length_c   1.000
_cell.angle_alpha   90.00
_cell.angle_beta   90.00
_cell.angle_gamma   90.00
#
_symmetry.space_group_name_H-M   'P 1'
#
loop_
_entity.id
_entity.type
_entity.pdbx_description
1 polymer ?
#
loop_
_entity_poly.entity_id
_entity_poly.type
_entity_poly.pdbx_seq_one_letter_code
_entity_poly.pdbx_strand_id
1 'polypeptide(L)'
;HVSIEQGKLYAQDILDYEIDEDLINSFKENDIVGGSSIFNYGEPFGRISPSTLRYVQNALDISYFFGEGDLNKIVEIGGGYGGLCKTINCLCDFGEYHIYDMEAASKLQEKYLSYFEIDGKVIHHSEPEKLQDIDLLISNYAYSELGEKLQDLYYNNIIKNSKKVYMILNKGQVSREVLLKRAEEHFDVTVEKVLDFWPPNGYL
;
A
#
# COMPACT_ATOMS: atom_id res chain seq x y z
N HIS A 1 -1.22 11.72 -7.25
CA HIS A 1 -1.11 11.31 -8.66
C HIS A 1 0.34 10.93 -8.95
N VAL A 2 0.56 9.75 -9.53
CA VAL A 2 1.91 9.25 -9.87
C VAL A 2 2.27 9.74 -11.27
N SER A 3 3.45 10.36 -11.44
CA SER A 3 3.92 10.86 -12.73
C SER A 3 4.52 9.75 -13.60
N ILE A 4 4.72 10.04 -14.90
CA ILE A 4 5.40 9.12 -15.82
C ILE A 4 6.84 8.85 -15.37
N GLU A 5 7.53 9.89 -14.90
CA GLU A 5 8.91 9.80 -14.43
C GLU A 5 9.01 8.92 -13.18
N GLN A 6 8.08 9.08 -12.24
CA GLN A 6 7.96 8.18 -11.08
C GLN A 6 7.71 6.73 -11.53
N GLY A 7 6.82 6.53 -12.52
CA GLY A 7 6.58 5.21 -13.08
C GLY A 7 7.83 4.55 -13.67
N LYS A 8 8.73 5.32 -14.30
CA LYS A 8 10.02 4.79 -14.80
C LYS A 8 10.92 4.29 -13.68
N LEU A 9 10.94 5.00 -12.56
CA LEU A 9 11.74 4.60 -11.41
C LEU A 9 11.18 3.35 -10.76
N TYR A 10 9.86 3.29 -10.55
CA TYR A 10 9.21 2.05 -10.07
C TYR A 10 9.47 0.86 -11.01
N ALA A 11 9.36 1.06 -12.31
CA ALA A 11 9.66 0.01 -13.29
C ALA A 11 11.11 -0.47 -13.18
N GLN A 12 12.07 0.42 -12.94
CA GLN A 12 13.48 0.05 -12.72
C GLN A 12 13.67 -0.77 -11.45
N ASP A 13 13.08 -0.34 -10.34
CA ASP A 13 13.21 -1.05 -9.06
C ASP A 13 12.57 -2.43 -9.09
N ILE A 14 11.41 -2.56 -9.78
CA ILE A 14 10.74 -3.85 -9.93
C ILE A 14 11.60 -4.87 -10.69
N LEU A 15 12.51 -4.44 -11.58
CA LEU A 15 13.41 -5.34 -12.29
C LEU A 15 14.42 -6.06 -11.37
N ASP A 16 14.63 -5.59 -10.16
CA ASP A 16 15.47 -6.25 -9.16
C ASP A 16 14.80 -7.48 -8.55
N TYR A 17 13.47 -7.65 -8.78
CA TYR A 17 12.71 -8.80 -8.36
C TYR A 17 12.53 -9.81 -9.50
N GLU A 18 12.57 -11.10 -9.16
CA GLU A 18 12.29 -12.19 -10.11
C GLU A 18 10.77 -12.35 -10.28
N ILE A 19 10.21 -11.69 -11.29
CA ILE A 19 8.78 -11.79 -11.65
C ILE A 19 8.63 -12.28 -13.08
N ASP A 20 7.68 -13.20 -13.29
CA ASP A 20 7.39 -13.74 -14.60
C ASP A 20 6.36 -12.89 -15.38
N GLU A 21 6.17 -13.23 -16.65
CA GLU A 21 5.25 -12.51 -17.53
C GLU A 21 3.78 -12.67 -17.11
N ASP A 22 3.40 -13.81 -16.58
CA ASP A 22 2.03 -14.08 -16.15
C ASP A 22 1.66 -13.22 -14.95
N LEU A 23 2.57 -13.08 -13.99
CA LEU A 23 2.39 -12.21 -12.84
C LEU A 23 2.34 -10.72 -13.26
N ILE A 24 3.19 -10.29 -14.20
CA ILE A 24 3.11 -8.93 -14.75
C ILE A 24 1.75 -8.68 -15.40
N ASN A 25 1.21 -9.65 -16.14
CA ASN A 25 -0.10 -9.53 -16.78
C ASN A 25 -1.23 -9.45 -15.74
N SER A 26 -1.15 -10.21 -14.65
CA SER A 26 -2.11 -10.14 -13.53
C SER A 26 -2.09 -8.75 -12.85
N PHE A 27 -0.92 -8.13 -12.71
CA PHE A 27 -0.81 -6.76 -12.20
C PHE A 27 -1.46 -5.72 -13.13
N LYS A 28 -1.34 -5.88 -14.45
CA LYS A 28 -1.94 -4.98 -15.45
C LYS A 28 -3.47 -4.96 -15.38
N GLU A 29 -4.09 -5.98 -14.82
CA GLU A 29 -5.55 -6.00 -14.61
C GLU A 29 -6.03 -4.81 -13.77
N ASN A 30 -5.20 -4.25 -12.87
CA ASN A 30 -5.50 -3.01 -12.15
C ASN A 30 -5.92 -1.86 -13.08
N ASP A 31 -5.47 -1.86 -14.31
CA ASP A 31 -5.70 -0.78 -15.29
C ASP A 31 -6.91 -1.00 -16.20
N ILE A 32 -7.61 -2.14 -16.09
CA ILE A 32 -8.76 -2.49 -16.93
C ILE A 32 -9.94 -1.56 -16.66
N VAL A 33 -10.11 -1.13 -15.40
CA VAL A 33 -11.21 -0.27 -14.95
C VAL A 33 -10.69 1.05 -14.38
N GLY A 34 -11.57 2.04 -14.29
CA GLY A 34 -11.25 3.33 -13.66
C GLY A 34 -10.58 4.36 -14.57
N GLY A 35 -10.25 4.02 -15.83
CA GLY A 35 -9.71 4.97 -16.81
C GLY A 35 -8.30 5.46 -16.49
N SER A 36 -7.43 4.57 -16.01
CA SER A 36 -6.04 4.85 -15.70
C SER A 36 -5.28 5.43 -16.91
N SER A 37 -4.42 6.41 -16.68
CA SER A 37 -3.48 6.89 -17.71
C SER A 37 -2.36 5.87 -17.89
N ILE A 38 -2.34 5.21 -19.05
CA ILE A 38 -1.42 4.12 -19.37
C ILE A 38 -0.28 4.63 -20.26
N PHE A 39 0.96 4.28 -19.90
CA PHE A 39 2.17 4.64 -20.65
C PHE A 39 2.99 3.40 -20.97
N ASN A 40 3.90 3.50 -21.94
CA ASN A 40 4.79 2.41 -22.30
C ASN A 40 6.11 2.54 -21.54
N TYR A 41 6.45 1.53 -20.74
CA TYR A 41 7.67 1.46 -19.95
C TYR A 41 8.71 0.47 -20.52
N GLY A 42 8.46 -0.07 -21.72
CA GLY A 42 9.35 -1.10 -22.32
C GLY A 42 9.14 -2.49 -21.72
N GLU A 43 9.91 -3.45 -22.22
CA GLU A 43 9.86 -4.81 -21.67
C GLU A 43 10.47 -4.86 -20.25
N PRO A 44 9.93 -5.70 -19.35
CA PRO A 44 8.83 -6.64 -19.57
C PRO A 44 7.43 -6.02 -19.34
N PHE A 45 7.32 -4.77 -18.90
CA PHE A 45 6.05 -4.17 -18.47
C PHE A 45 5.13 -3.77 -19.63
N GLY A 46 5.70 -3.32 -20.77
CA GLY A 46 4.91 -2.79 -21.88
C GLY A 46 4.04 -1.61 -21.45
N ARG A 47 2.74 -1.68 -21.70
CA ARG A 47 1.77 -0.62 -21.39
C ARG A 47 1.10 -0.88 -20.04
N ILE A 48 1.32 0.04 -19.08
CA ILE A 48 0.81 -0.04 -17.70
C ILE A 48 0.71 1.37 -17.12
N SER A 49 -0.11 1.58 -16.08
CA SER A 49 -0.17 2.87 -15.40
C SER A 49 0.97 3.03 -14.37
N PRO A 50 1.46 4.27 -14.14
CA PRO A 50 2.43 4.54 -13.09
C PRO A 50 1.91 4.18 -11.69
N SER A 51 0.59 4.29 -11.47
CA SER A 51 -0.03 3.92 -10.19
C SER A 51 0.05 2.43 -9.94
N THR A 52 -0.20 1.62 -10.96
CA THR A 52 -0.06 0.16 -10.84
C THR A 52 1.38 -0.24 -10.58
N LEU A 53 2.37 0.35 -11.27
CA LEU A 53 3.79 0.11 -10.98
C LEU A 53 4.15 0.43 -9.51
N ARG A 54 3.62 1.53 -8.95
CA ARG A 54 3.80 1.82 -7.52
C ARG A 54 3.22 0.74 -6.62
N TYR A 55 2.01 0.25 -6.91
CA TYR A 55 1.41 -0.83 -6.13
C TYR A 55 2.18 -2.12 -6.23
N VAL A 56 2.68 -2.45 -7.43
CA VAL A 56 3.53 -3.63 -7.66
C VAL A 56 4.81 -3.53 -6.82
N GLN A 57 5.51 -2.42 -6.87
CA GLN A 57 6.71 -2.23 -6.05
C GLN A 57 6.39 -2.38 -4.56
N ASN A 58 5.37 -1.68 -4.05
CA ASN A 58 5.01 -1.77 -2.63
C ASN A 58 4.66 -3.20 -2.21
N ALA A 59 3.96 -3.96 -3.06
CA ALA A 59 3.60 -5.33 -2.77
C ALA A 59 4.81 -6.27 -2.79
N LEU A 60 5.75 -6.06 -3.72
CA LEU A 60 7.00 -6.81 -3.79
C LEU A 60 7.92 -6.48 -2.60
N ASP A 61 8.03 -5.22 -2.20
CA ASP A 61 8.75 -4.81 -0.99
C ASP A 61 8.18 -5.52 0.24
N ILE A 62 6.86 -5.55 0.39
CA ILE A 62 6.17 -6.25 1.49
C ILE A 62 6.52 -7.74 1.48
N SER A 63 6.47 -8.39 0.32
CA SER A 63 6.84 -9.79 0.17
C SER A 63 8.33 -10.02 0.51
N TYR A 64 9.21 -9.14 0.07
CA TYR A 64 10.64 -9.22 0.35
C TYR A 64 10.96 -9.09 1.85
N PHE A 65 10.39 -8.08 2.52
CA PHE A 65 10.69 -7.83 3.95
C PHE A 65 10.03 -8.83 4.89
N PHE A 66 8.87 -9.33 4.56
CA PHE A 66 8.08 -10.15 5.49
C PHE A 66 7.98 -11.61 5.07
N GLY A 67 8.46 -11.96 3.89
CA GLY A 67 8.47 -13.30 3.35
C GLY A 67 7.08 -13.79 2.91
N GLU A 68 7.08 -14.96 2.28
CA GLU A 68 5.87 -15.67 1.89
C GLU A 68 5.32 -16.39 3.13
N GLY A 69 4.46 -15.75 3.88
CA GLY A 69 3.76 -16.34 5.01
C GLY A 69 2.26 -16.19 4.88
N ASP A 70 1.51 -17.08 5.52
CA ASP A 70 0.06 -16.95 5.59
C ASP A 70 -0.33 -15.61 6.23
N LEU A 71 -0.87 -14.70 5.45
CA LEU A 71 -1.40 -13.42 5.90
C LEU A 71 -2.91 -13.57 6.05
N ASN A 72 -3.35 -14.10 7.20
CA ASN A 72 -4.79 -14.29 7.43
C ASN A 72 -5.53 -12.96 7.56
N LYS A 73 -4.90 -11.96 8.23
CA LYS A 73 -5.52 -10.64 8.42
C LYS A 73 -4.58 -9.51 8.05
N ILE A 74 -4.91 -8.81 6.96
CA ILE A 74 -4.21 -7.61 6.49
C ILE A 74 -5.05 -6.37 6.82
N VAL A 75 -4.40 -5.31 7.23
CA VAL A 75 -5.02 -3.98 7.44
C VAL A 75 -4.31 -2.95 6.57
N GLU A 76 -5.06 -2.15 5.82
CA GLU A 76 -4.56 -1.01 5.08
C GLU A 76 -5.20 0.29 5.58
N ILE A 77 -4.37 1.27 5.95
CA ILE A 77 -4.81 2.63 6.28
C ILE A 77 -4.61 3.51 5.06
N GLY A 78 -5.72 3.98 4.46
CA GLY A 78 -5.69 4.80 3.25
C GLY A 78 -5.57 3.98 1.98
N GLY A 79 -6.53 3.13 1.68
CA GLY A 79 -6.51 2.20 0.53
C GLY A 79 -6.72 2.85 -0.84
N GLY A 80 -6.98 4.17 -0.90
CA GLY A 80 -7.24 4.87 -2.16
C GLY A 80 -8.42 4.28 -2.92
N TYR A 81 -8.21 3.73 -4.11
CA TYR A 81 -9.28 3.05 -4.86
C TYR A 81 -9.27 1.51 -4.70
N GLY A 82 -8.36 0.95 -3.90
CA GLY A 82 -8.24 -0.50 -3.67
C GLY A 82 -7.19 -1.21 -4.52
N GLY A 83 -6.37 -0.46 -5.29
CA GLY A 83 -5.41 -1.03 -6.22
C GLY A 83 -4.31 -1.87 -5.55
N LEU A 84 -3.87 -1.50 -4.34
CA LEU A 84 -2.89 -2.31 -3.60
C LEU A 84 -3.49 -3.63 -3.12
N CYS A 85 -4.72 -3.63 -2.62
CA CYS A 85 -5.43 -4.86 -2.26
C CYS A 85 -5.48 -5.85 -3.43
N LYS A 86 -5.87 -5.37 -4.64
CA LYS A 86 -5.85 -6.21 -5.87
C LYS A 86 -4.45 -6.71 -6.21
N THR A 87 -3.41 -5.86 -6.04
CA THR A 87 -2.03 -6.24 -6.35
C THR A 87 -1.52 -7.30 -5.37
N ILE A 88 -1.80 -7.16 -4.07
CA ILE A 88 -1.42 -8.15 -3.05
C ILE A 88 -2.12 -9.49 -3.32
N ASN A 89 -3.39 -9.48 -3.74
CA ASN A 89 -4.12 -10.69 -4.12
C ASN A 89 -3.49 -11.46 -5.30
N CYS A 90 -2.66 -10.80 -6.12
CA CYS A 90 -1.88 -11.49 -7.15
C CYS A 90 -0.65 -12.22 -6.58
N LEU A 91 -0.19 -11.88 -5.39
CA LEU A 91 1.04 -12.41 -4.79
C LEU A 91 0.77 -13.45 -3.71
N CYS A 92 -0.30 -13.31 -2.95
CA CYS A 92 -0.62 -14.22 -1.86
C CYS A 92 -2.11 -14.23 -1.54
N ASP A 93 -2.57 -15.37 -1.03
CA ASP A 93 -3.90 -15.52 -0.46
C ASP A 93 -3.96 -14.84 0.92
N PHE A 94 -5.12 -14.33 1.27
CA PHE A 94 -5.41 -13.80 2.61
C PHE A 94 -6.83 -14.15 3.05
N GLY A 95 -7.06 -14.22 4.35
CA GLY A 95 -8.41 -14.48 4.89
C GLY A 95 -9.27 -13.22 4.89
N GLU A 96 -8.76 -12.14 5.47
CA GLU A 96 -9.46 -10.86 5.60
C GLU A 96 -8.52 -9.70 5.23
N TYR A 97 -9.03 -8.76 4.42
CA TYR A 97 -8.34 -7.50 4.09
C TYR A 97 -9.21 -6.32 4.55
N HIS A 98 -8.78 -5.64 5.61
CA HIS A 98 -9.49 -4.53 6.22
C HIS A 98 -8.94 -3.20 5.67
N ILE A 99 -9.78 -2.38 5.06
CA ILE A 99 -9.39 -1.06 4.55
C ILE A 99 -10.04 0.02 5.40
N TYR A 100 -9.22 0.86 5.99
CA TYR A 100 -9.63 2.04 6.75
C TYR A 100 -9.49 3.28 5.88
N ASP A 101 -10.60 3.90 5.51
CA ASP A 101 -10.61 5.09 4.66
C ASP A 101 -11.89 5.90 4.87
N MET A 102 -12.00 7.07 4.23
CA MET A 102 -13.24 7.84 4.23
C MET A 102 -14.37 7.07 3.51
N GLU A 103 -15.60 7.26 3.94
CA GLU A 103 -16.78 6.58 3.36
C GLU A 103 -16.87 6.69 1.83
N ALA A 104 -16.51 7.86 1.28
CA ALA A 104 -16.50 8.06 -0.17
C ALA A 104 -15.43 7.20 -0.88
N ALA A 105 -14.26 7.02 -0.27
CA ALA A 105 -13.21 6.14 -0.78
C ALA A 105 -13.62 4.67 -0.67
N SER A 106 -14.24 4.27 0.46
CA SER A 106 -14.75 2.91 0.65
C SER A 106 -15.75 2.50 -0.44
N LYS A 107 -16.67 3.38 -0.81
CA LYS A 107 -17.61 3.13 -1.93
C LYS A 107 -16.90 2.95 -3.27
N LEU A 108 -15.82 3.71 -3.50
CA LEU A 108 -15.00 3.56 -4.71
C LEU A 108 -14.25 2.23 -4.70
N GLN A 109 -13.68 1.84 -3.55
CA GLN A 109 -12.98 0.58 -3.35
C GLN A 109 -13.91 -0.61 -3.58
N GLU A 110 -15.10 -0.63 -2.97
CA GLU A 110 -16.12 -1.65 -3.17
C GLU A 110 -16.44 -1.82 -4.67
N LYS A 111 -16.71 -0.69 -5.35
CA LYS A 111 -17.00 -0.70 -6.78
C LYS A 111 -15.82 -1.21 -7.61
N TYR A 112 -14.61 -0.75 -7.32
CA TYR A 112 -13.40 -1.15 -8.06
C TYR A 112 -13.11 -2.63 -7.85
N LEU A 113 -13.06 -3.09 -6.60
CA LEU A 113 -12.73 -4.47 -6.27
C LEU A 113 -13.79 -5.47 -6.76
N SER A 114 -15.05 -5.04 -6.93
CA SER A 114 -16.12 -5.90 -7.48
C SER A 114 -15.91 -6.35 -8.94
N TYR A 115 -14.95 -5.78 -9.65
CA TYR A 115 -14.59 -6.22 -11.00
C TYR A 115 -13.60 -7.38 -11.02
N PHE A 116 -13.05 -7.78 -9.88
CA PHE A 116 -12.01 -8.79 -9.76
C PHE A 116 -12.42 -9.93 -8.83
N GLU A 117 -11.84 -11.09 -9.05
CA GLU A 117 -11.88 -12.18 -8.08
C GLU A 117 -10.82 -11.88 -7.00
N ILE A 118 -11.27 -11.78 -5.76
CA ILE A 118 -10.43 -11.58 -4.57
C ILE A 118 -10.62 -12.80 -3.68
N ASP A 119 -9.54 -13.50 -3.37
CA ASP A 119 -9.58 -14.78 -2.66
C ASP A 119 -10.02 -14.65 -1.20
N GLY A 120 -9.78 -13.49 -0.60
CA GLY A 120 -10.20 -13.19 0.78
C GLY A 120 -11.42 -12.29 0.88
N LYS A 121 -11.84 -12.04 2.11
CA LYS A 121 -12.92 -11.11 2.43
C LYS A 121 -12.39 -9.70 2.58
N VAL A 122 -12.85 -8.75 1.75
CA VAL A 122 -12.54 -7.33 1.92
C VAL A 122 -13.59 -6.66 2.82
N ILE A 123 -13.12 -5.92 3.83
CA ILE A 123 -13.95 -5.26 4.85
C ILE A 123 -13.55 -3.79 4.93
N HIS A 124 -14.52 -2.89 4.78
CA HIS A 124 -14.29 -1.45 4.80
C HIS A 124 -14.68 -0.84 6.15
N HIS A 125 -13.87 0.09 6.63
CA HIS A 125 -14.07 0.80 7.89
C HIS A 125 -13.90 2.30 7.68
N SER A 126 -14.75 3.10 8.33
CA SER A 126 -14.64 4.58 8.35
C SER A 126 -14.02 5.11 9.66
N GLU A 127 -13.95 4.28 10.69
CA GLU A 127 -13.46 4.66 12.01
C GLU A 127 -12.43 3.63 12.51
N PRO A 128 -11.36 4.07 13.21
CA PRO A 128 -10.32 3.18 13.74
C PRO A 128 -10.79 2.42 14.99
N GLU A 129 -11.74 1.51 14.83
CA GLU A 129 -12.15 0.59 15.88
C GLU A 129 -11.04 -0.37 16.27
N LYS A 130 -11.12 -0.91 17.50
CA LYS A 130 -10.10 -1.83 18.00
C LYS A 130 -10.15 -3.15 17.24
N LEU A 131 -9.02 -3.47 16.59
CA LEU A 131 -8.81 -4.73 15.88
C LEU A 131 -7.63 -5.49 16.48
N GLN A 132 -7.72 -6.82 16.53
CA GLN A 132 -6.70 -7.73 17.09
C GLN A 132 -6.24 -8.74 16.06
N ASP A 133 -5.13 -9.41 16.35
CA ASP A 133 -4.58 -10.51 15.55
C ASP A 133 -4.31 -10.09 14.10
N ILE A 134 -3.73 -8.91 13.93
CA ILE A 134 -3.36 -8.36 12.62
C ILE A 134 -1.98 -8.92 12.23
N ASP A 135 -1.92 -9.64 11.11
CA ASP A 135 -0.66 -10.20 10.62
C ASP A 135 0.20 -9.14 9.95
N LEU A 136 -0.42 -8.26 9.16
CA LEU A 136 0.26 -7.18 8.45
C LEU A 136 -0.58 -5.91 8.46
N LEU A 137 0.03 -4.80 8.83
CA LEU A 137 -0.53 -3.46 8.64
C LEU A 137 0.25 -2.72 7.56
N ILE A 138 -0.46 -2.07 6.67
CA ILE A 138 0.07 -1.28 5.56
C ILE A 138 -0.45 0.15 5.65
N SER A 139 0.42 1.14 5.44
CA SER A 139 -0.02 2.51 5.19
C SER A 139 0.95 3.24 4.27
N ASN A 140 0.51 3.49 3.05
CA ASN A 140 1.28 4.22 2.06
C ASN A 140 0.86 5.69 2.07
N TYR A 141 1.66 6.51 2.79
CA TYR A 141 1.51 7.95 2.99
C TYR A 141 0.37 8.36 3.94
N ALA A 142 -0.78 7.69 3.92
CA ALA A 142 -2.00 8.13 4.58
C ALA A 142 -1.85 8.40 6.08
N TYR A 143 -1.24 7.48 6.84
CA TYR A 143 -1.08 7.63 8.28
C TYR A 143 -0.32 8.92 8.68
N SER A 144 0.74 9.26 7.95
CA SER A 144 1.53 10.46 8.23
C SER A 144 0.79 11.78 7.92
N GLU A 145 -0.25 11.73 7.09
CA GLU A 145 -1.07 12.89 6.73
C GLU A 145 -2.20 13.18 7.74
N LEU A 146 -2.49 12.22 8.62
CA LEU A 146 -3.53 12.36 9.64
C LEU A 146 -3.13 13.36 10.74
N GLY A 147 -4.13 14.01 11.33
CA GLY A 147 -3.92 14.81 12.55
C GLY A 147 -3.57 13.94 13.75
N GLU A 148 -2.81 14.49 14.71
CA GLU A 148 -2.24 13.79 15.86
C GLU A 148 -3.26 12.93 16.63
N LYS A 149 -4.44 13.46 16.91
CA LYS A 149 -5.51 12.73 17.63
C LYS A 149 -5.95 11.46 16.89
N LEU A 150 -6.05 11.53 15.55
CA LEU A 150 -6.46 10.40 14.74
C LEU A 150 -5.32 9.39 14.61
N GLN A 151 -4.08 9.86 14.50
CA GLN A 151 -2.90 9.01 14.58
C GLN A 151 -2.84 8.24 15.89
N ASP A 152 -3.15 8.88 17.03
CA ASP A 152 -3.19 8.23 18.34
C ASP A 152 -4.27 7.13 18.40
N LEU A 153 -5.44 7.38 17.81
CA LEU A 153 -6.50 6.37 17.74
C LEU A 153 -6.07 5.17 16.90
N TYR A 154 -5.53 5.38 15.69
CA TYR A 154 -5.00 4.30 14.85
C TYR A 154 -3.88 3.53 15.54
N TYR A 155 -2.95 4.24 16.18
CA TYR A 155 -1.86 3.61 16.90
C TYR A 155 -2.36 2.70 18.02
N ASN A 156 -3.24 3.22 18.87
CA ASN A 156 -3.73 2.50 20.04
C ASN A 156 -4.70 1.35 19.69
N ASN A 157 -5.48 1.49 18.64
CA ASN A 157 -6.52 0.53 18.33
C ASN A 157 -6.07 -0.52 17.30
N ILE A 158 -5.11 -0.20 16.44
CA ILE A 158 -4.76 -1.02 15.28
C ILE A 158 -3.25 -1.29 15.23
N ILE A 159 -2.41 -0.24 15.10
CA ILE A 159 -0.99 -0.40 14.76
C ILE A 159 -0.26 -1.27 15.78
N LYS A 160 -0.36 -0.96 17.07
CA LYS A 160 0.33 -1.73 18.13
C LYS A 160 -0.16 -3.17 18.31
N ASN A 161 -1.28 -3.53 17.67
CA ASN A 161 -1.85 -4.89 17.68
C ASN A 161 -1.43 -5.69 16.44
N SER A 162 -0.58 -5.13 15.59
CA SER A 162 -0.09 -5.75 14.37
C SER A 162 1.22 -6.47 14.62
N LYS A 163 1.42 -7.63 13.98
CA LYS A 163 2.67 -8.39 14.06
C LYS A 163 3.76 -7.78 13.19
N LYS A 164 3.36 -7.28 11.99
CA LYS A 164 4.23 -6.68 10.98
C LYS A 164 3.62 -5.36 10.53
N VAL A 165 4.45 -4.35 10.27
CA VAL A 165 3.99 -3.01 9.85
C VAL A 165 4.86 -2.52 8.70
N TYR A 166 4.24 -2.19 7.58
CA TYR A 166 4.86 -1.54 6.44
C TYR A 166 4.28 -0.14 6.26
N MET A 167 5.12 0.89 6.33
CA MET A 167 4.67 2.27 6.19
C MET A 167 5.59 3.09 5.30
N ILE A 168 5.00 3.81 4.36
CA ILE A 168 5.66 4.89 3.64
C ILE A 168 5.16 6.21 4.22
N LEU A 169 6.07 7.04 4.71
CA LEU A 169 5.73 8.28 5.41
C LEU A 169 6.04 9.50 4.54
N ASN A 170 5.07 10.39 4.42
CA ASN A 170 5.24 11.75 3.90
C ASN A 170 5.75 12.70 4.99
N LYS A 171 6.11 13.91 4.58
CA LYS A 171 6.25 15.04 5.47
C LYS A 171 4.85 15.45 5.94
N GLY A 172 4.43 14.95 7.09
CA GLY A 172 3.11 15.16 7.68
C GLY A 172 3.08 16.23 8.77
N GLN A 173 1.96 16.29 9.52
CA GLN A 173 1.78 17.21 10.66
C GLN A 173 2.65 16.80 11.86
N VAL A 174 2.87 15.51 12.05
CA VAL A 174 3.77 14.97 13.09
C VAL A 174 5.12 14.65 12.47
N SER A 175 6.20 15.00 13.13
CA SER A 175 7.53 14.78 12.59
C SER A 175 7.83 13.28 12.45
N ARG A 176 8.64 12.93 11.45
CA ARG A 176 9.09 11.56 11.21
C ARG A 176 9.78 10.95 12.43
N GLU A 177 10.58 11.75 13.13
CA GLU A 177 11.31 11.31 14.32
C GLU A 177 10.36 10.90 15.45
N VAL A 178 9.24 11.59 15.62
CA VAL A 178 8.22 11.25 16.61
C VAL A 178 7.52 9.95 16.22
N LEU A 179 7.18 9.76 14.95
CA LEU A 179 6.55 8.52 14.47
C LEU A 179 7.49 7.32 14.60
N LEU A 180 8.77 7.48 14.26
CA LEU A 180 9.78 6.43 14.40
C LEU A 180 9.97 6.04 15.87
N LYS A 181 10.16 7.03 16.76
CA LYS A 181 10.32 6.76 18.19
C LYS A 181 9.12 6.00 18.78
N ARG A 182 7.91 6.33 18.33
CA ARG A 182 6.69 5.62 18.74
C ARG A 182 6.68 4.17 18.21
N ALA A 183 7.12 3.95 16.97
CA ALA A 183 7.20 2.61 16.39
C ALA A 183 8.23 1.74 17.14
N GLU A 184 9.39 2.29 17.49
CA GLU A 184 10.47 1.61 18.24
C GLU A 184 10.05 1.15 19.66
N GLU A 185 8.95 1.68 20.21
CA GLU A 185 8.40 1.20 21.49
C GLU A 185 7.78 -0.20 21.40
N HIS A 186 7.41 -0.66 20.19
CA HIS A 186 6.67 -1.92 20.00
C HIS A 186 7.23 -2.81 18.89
N PHE A 187 8.09 -2.28 18.00
CA PHE A 187 8.59 -2.97 16.83
C PHE A 187 10.11 -2.86 16.69
N ASP A 188 10.73 -3.87 16.11
CA ASP A 188 12.08 -3.75 15.55
C ASP A 188 11.96 -2.96 14.23
N VAL A 189 12.48 -1.74 14.21
CA VAL A 189 12.27 -0.80 13.10
C VAL A 189 13.47 -0.79 12.15
N THR A 190 13.24 -1.15 10.89
CA THR A 190 14.18 -0.90 9.80
C THR A 190 13.69 0.30 8.99
N VAL A 191 14.58 1.27 8.75
CA VAL A 191 14.25 2.46 7.97
C VAL A 191 15.02 2.40 6.66
N GLU A 192 14.29 2.29 5.56
CA GLU A 192 14.85 2.40 4.22
C GLU A 192 14.49 3.74 3.59
N LYS A 193 15.37 4.21 2.73
CA LYS A 193 15.11 5.42 1.97
C LYS A 193 14.27 5.04 0.76
N VAL A 194 12.97 5.31 0.83
CA VAL A 194 12.12 5.32 -0.35
C VAL A 194 12.66 6.33 -1.35
N LEU A 195 12.67 5.99 -2.63
CA LEU A 195 13.07 6.88 -3.71
C LEU A 195 12.46 8.27 -3.53
N ASP A 196 13.32 9.25 -3.34
CA ASP A 196 12.92 10.62 -2.99
C ASP A 196 12.51 11.32 -4.30
N PHE A 197 11.24 11.19 -4.68
CA PHE A 197 10.67 11.80 -5.89
C PHE A 197 10.36 13.29 -5.74
N TRP A 198 10.59 13.85 -4.56
CA TRP A 198 10.37 15.26 -4.30
C TRP A 198 11.67 16.04 -4.57
N PRO A 199 11.61 17.08 -5.41
CA PRO A 199 12.75 17.99 -5.49
C PRO A 199 13.04 18.55 -4.10
N PRO A 200 14.28 18.82 -3.74
CA PRO A 200 14.70 19.24 -2.40
C PRO A 200 13.99 20.50 -1.87
N ASN A 201 13.22 21.18 -2.71
CA ASN A 201 12.44 22.39 -2.41
C ASN A 201 10.95 22.25 -2.81
N GLY A 202 10.42 21.02 -2.91
CA GLY A 202 9.04 20.78 -3.31
C GLY A 202 8.05 21.23 -2.25
N TYR A 203 7.46 22.38 -2.45
CA TYR A 203 6.21 22.80 -1.83
C TYR A 203 5.04 22.26 -2.68
N LEU A 204 4.08 21.64 -2.03
CA LEU A 204 2.68 21.72 -2.37
C LEU A 204 1.98 22.47 -1.27
#